data_17ae507f4fe1f9de9d3ac557841beb45
#
_entry.id   17ae507f4fe1f9de9d3ac557841beb45
#
_cell.length_a   1.000
_cell.length_b   1.000
_cell.length_c   1.000
_cell.angle_alpha   90.00
_cell.angle_beta   90.00
_cell.angle_gamma   90.00
#
_symmetry.space_group_name_H-M   'P 1'
#
loop_
_entity.id
_entity.type
_entity.pdbx_description
1 polymer ?
#
loop_
_entity_poly.entity_id
_entity_poly.type
_entity_poly.pdbx_seq_one_letter_code
_entity_poly.pdbx_strand_id
1 'polypeptide(L)'
;MNRTRPPEKIKALGKIAAYRNEVQGLTALLEATPRWRPGTALIKECREILDLMDDHEKRFERKLMVAIIGPGGSGKSTLVNSLAGIDGLSDAGTRRPTTKEVVLVCRSPRDAVFLDPLFSPEELQVIAEPDAFQMNHLLLVDTPDIDSTHQAAHRPLVKRVIEMADVLMCVFNSENPKTMDQVDFFQPYVQRFHGDSLMGILNKCDRVDERELKEAILPDFKQHIANAWERPVASFFCISARRHLKSPNWDVKAGPKHDFDQYGELKDLLTGLDKLPGAIADRRLKNVQELRNFAQSEVQEAIEQCRAPLAAASARMRDVEKSALKEAFETLKNEGTGQILGVNVLLYQKLAQQWFGPVGWLIALWARILIFGTGLMALFRFGNPVRQIMGIISSLRHFKEAEASIAAGEKGSQLGGAMRKYRMTILKAWPEIADMLVHGGFVESVRQADTGMADQQELNEALSTLWQETLGSTIEKTARQFSGMWLQILFNIPTVGILAHIAWLTVKHYIAKDYLASDFFMHAFLTAGIVMFLSFFLFQACLRMVSGPGRVITKAFEHINIQLDPLQRMSIGPVFKQLDKLLGAEPALPENHVKATPDGSSPFIVP
;
A
#
# COMPACT_ATOMS: atom_id res chain seq x y z
N MET A 1 -34.56 7.75 30.65
CA MET A 1 -35.43 7.66 29.46
C MET A 1 -34.57 7.36 28.27
N ASN A 2 -34.53 6.09 27.82
CA ASN A 2 -33.84 5.70 26.60
C ASN A 2 -34.62 6.26 25.38
N ARG A 3 -34.21 7.41 24.84
CA ARG A 3 -34.67 7.85 23.54
C ARG A 3 -33.98 6.96 22.50
N THR A 4 -34.69 5.99 21.93
CA THR A 4 -34.26 5.25 20.74
C THR A 4 -33.87 6.26 19.66
N ARG A 5 -32.59 6.25 19.25
CA ARG A 5 -32.10 7.14 18.17
C ARG A 5 -32.90 6.86 16.89
N PRO A 6 -33.30 7.89 16.14
CA PRO A 6 -34.00 7.70 14.86
C PRO A 6 -33.18 6.80 13.92
N PRO A 7 -33.82 5.89 13.17
CA PRO A 7 -33.12 4.91 12.32
C PRO A 7 -32.19 5.57 11.28
N GLU A 8 -32.53 6.75 10.78
CA GLU A 8 -31.70 7.54 9.86
C GLU A 8 -30.38 7.99 10.49
N LYS A 9 -30.43 8.36 11.76
CA LYS A 9 -29.25 8.75 12.54
C LYS A 9 -28.30 7.58 12.75
N ILE A 10 -28.81 6.38 13.07
CA ILE A 10 -28.01 5.17 13.23
C ILE A 10 -27.31 4.81 11.90
N LYS A 11 -28.04 4.94 10.80
CA LYS A 11 -27.51 4.70 9.45
C LYS A 11 -26.39 5.68 9.08
N ALA A 12 -26.57 6.97 9.40
CA ALA A 12 -25.58 8.02 9.16
C ALA A 12 -24.29 7.77 9.99
N LEU A 13 -24.44 7.46 11.27
CA LEU A 13 -23.29 7.14 12.14
C LEU A 13 -22.53 5.90 11.67
N GLY A 14 -23.23 4.86 11.19
CA GLY A 14 -22.58 3.69 10.61
C GLY A 14 -21.76 4.01 9.35
N LYS A 15 -22.24 4.92 8.49
CA LYS A 15 -21.49 5.40 7.33
C LYS A 15 -20.27 6.25 7.73
N ILE A 16 -20.41 7.12 8.73
CA ILE A 16 -19.29 7.91 9.25
C ILE A 16 -18.18 6.99 9.77
N ALA A 17 -18.54 5.95 10.52
CA ALA A 17 -17.58 4.97 10.99
C ALA A 17 -16.86 4.25 9.83
N ALA A 18 -17.58 3.93 8.73
CA ALA A 18 -16.97 3.36 7.53
C ALA A 18 -15.97 4.32 6.87
N TYR A 19 -16.34 5.58 6.65
CA TYR A 19 -15.46 6.60 6.07
C TYR A 19 -14.22 6.87 6.94
N ARG A 20 -14.40 6.89 8.25
CA ARG A 20 -13.29 6.99 9.20
C ARG A 20 -12.31 5.83 9.07
N ASN A 21 -12.80 4.59 8.98
CA ASN A 21 -11.96 3.41 8.77
C ASN A 21 -11.17 3.49 7.44
N GLU A 22 -11.75 4.05 6.38
CA GLU A 22 -11.05 4.28 5.12
C GLU A 22 -9.89 5.27 5.30
N VAL A 23 -10.10 6.41 5.96
CA VAL A 23 -9.03 7.38 6.24
C VAL A 23 -7.97 6.82 7.20
N GLN A 24 -8.37 6.00 8.19
CA GLN A 24 -7.42 5.26 9.03
C GLN A 24 -6.57 4.29 8.21
N GLY A 25 -7.16 3.63 7.21
CA GLY A 25 -6.45 2.77 6.27
C GLY A 25 -5.39 3.53 5.46
N LEU A 26 -5.71 4.74 4.98
CA LEU A 26 -4.75 5.62 4.30
C LEU A 26 -3.61 6.03 5.25
N THR A 27 -3.94 6.41 6.48
CA THR A 27 -2.94 6.77 7.49
C THR A 27 -1.99 5.59 7.77
N ALA A 28 -2.52 4.39 7.94
CA ALA A 28 -1.73 3.18 8.15
C ALA A 28 -0.83 2.83 6.94
N LEU A 29 -1.31 3.05 5.71
CA LEU A 29 -0.50 2.90 4.50
C LEU A 29 0.71 3.85 4.53
N LEU A 30 0.48 5.12 4.84
CA LEU A 30 1.51 6.15 4.90
C LEU A 30 2.51 5.88 6.06
N GLU A 31 2.03 5.47 7.22
CA GLU A 31 2.87 5.07 8.37
C GLU A 31 3.73 3.83 8.05
N ALA A 32 3.23 2.94 7.21
CA ALA A 32 4.00 1.79 6.74
C ALA A 32 5.08 2.16 5.69
N THR A 33 5.14 3.42 5.25
CA THR A 33 6.09 3.93 4.26
C THR A 33 6.90 5.13 4.79
N PRO A 34 7.60 5.01 5.94
CA PRO A 34 8.20 6.15 6.65
C PRO A 34 9.36 6.81 5.90
N ARG A 35 9.88 6.19 4.85
CA ARG A 35 10.97 6.74 4.03
C ARG A 35 10.47 7.58 2.84
N TRP A 36 9.17 7.63 2.60
CA TRP A 36 8.58 8.46 1.58
C TRP A 36 8.22 9.84 2.15
N ARG A 37 8.93 10.90 1.72
CA ARG A 37 8.85 12.26 2.28
C ARG A 37 7.43 12.85 2.30
N PRO A 38 6.65 12.77 1.19
CA PRO A 38 5.29 13.32 1.20
C PRO A 38 4.39 12.72 2.28
N GLY A 39 4.64 11.46 2.65
CA GLY A 39 3.87 10.74 3.66
C GLY A 39 3.82 11.44 5.02
N THR A 40 4.87 12.15 5.41
CA THR A 40 4.92 12.81 6.74
C THR A 40 3.88 13.94 6.86
N ALA A 41 3.75 14.77 5.83
CA ALA A 41 2.77 15.85 5.80
C ALA A 41 1.34 15.28 5.69
N LEU A 42 1.14 14.30 4.82
CA LEU A 42 -0.14 13.63 4.60
C LEU A 42 -0.65 12.88 5.85
N ILE A 43 0.23 12.26 6.63
CA ILE A 43 -0.13 11.62 7.91
C ILE A 43 -0.71 12.66 8.88
N LYS A 44 -0.07 13.83 8.97
CA LYS A 44 -0.56 14.90 9.82
C LYS A 44 -1.94 15.37 9.37
N GLU A 45 -2.13 15.57 8.09
CA GLU A 45 -3.40 15.98 7.50
C GLU A 45 -4.50 14.94 7.68
N CYS A 46 -4.22 13.67 7.40
CA CYS A 46 -5.16 12.57 7.65
C CYS A 46 -5.59 12.49 9.13
N ARG A 47 -4.68 12.73 10.07
CA ARG A 47 -5.00 12.77 11.50
C ARG A 47 -5.89 13.95 11.85
N GLU A 48 -5.60 15.16 11.33
CA GLU A 48 -6.49 16.33 11.50
C GLU A 48 -7.89 16.05 10.94
N ILE A 49 -8.00 15.36 9.80
CA ILE A 49 -9.27 14.95 9.22
C ILE A 49 -10.01 13.94 10.10
N LEU A 50 -9.30 12.96 10.67
CA LEU A 50 -9.89 12.01 11.61
C LEU A 50 -10.44 12.69 12.86
N ASP A 51 -9.73 13.67 13.40
CA ASP A 51 -10.20 14.47 14.54
C ASP A 51 -11.48 15.26 14.17
N LEU A 52 -11.53 15.84 12.96
CA LEU A 52 -12.72 16.52 12.46
C LEU A 52 -13.91 15.56 12.29
N MET A 53 -13.68 14.34 11.79
CA MET A 53 -14.72 13.30 11.68
C MET A 53 -15.27 12.90 13.05
N ASP A 54 -14.41 12.72 14.04
CA ASP A 54 -14.80 12.42 15.42
C ASP A 54 -15.63 13.55 16.03
N ASP A 55 -15.28 14.78 15.73
CA ASP A 55 -16.06 15.93 16.15
C ASP A 55 -17.42 16.02 15.45
N HIS A 56 -17.51 15.70 14.17
CA HIS A 56 -18.80 15.59 13.48
C HIS A 56 -19.70 14.51 14.12
N GLU A 57 -19.16 13.39 14.55
CA GLU A 57 -19.92 12.36 15.24
C GLU A 57 -20.50 12.86 16.57
N LYS A 58 -19.72 13.59 17.37
CA LYS A 58 -20.16 14.17 18.65
C LYS A 58 -21.26 15.25 18.47
N ARG A 59 -21.29 15.92 17.30
CA ARG A 59 -22.21 17.01 17.00
C ARG A 59 -23.61 16.56 16.59
N PHE A 60 -23.85 15.27 16.35
CA PHE A 60 -25.15 14.79 15.88
C PHE A 60 -26.36 15.16 16.76
N GLU A 61 -26.12 15.52 18.02
CA GLU A 61 -27.15 15.98 18.96
C GLU A 61 -27.34 17.51 18.94
N ARG A 62 -26.49 18.29 18.24
CA ARG A 62 -26.44 19.72 18.29
C ARG A 62 -27.25 20.35 17.16
N LYS A 63 -27.62 21.63 17.31
CA LYS A 63 -28.17 22.44 16.24
C LYS A 63 -27.15 22.64 15.13
N LEU A 64 -27.61 22.98 13.91
CA LEU A 64 -26.73 23.30 12.80
C LEU A 64 -26.00 24.63 13.08
N MET A 65 -24.71 24.63 12.92
CA MET A 65 -23.85 25.81 13.07
C MET A 65 -23.52 26.39 11.70
N VAL A 66 -23.95 27.63 11.46
CA VAL A 66 -23.69 28.39 10.26
C VAL A 66 -22.64 29.45 10.58
N ALA A 67 -21.42 29.23 10.04
CA ALA A 67 -20.34 30.20 10.19
C ALA A 67 -20.36 31.22 9.05
N ILE A 68 -20.35 32.51 9.41
CA ILE A 68 -20.33 33.63 8.48
C ILE A 68 -18.92 34.21 8.48
N ILE A 69 -18.22 34.02 7.37
CA ILE A 69 -16.83 34.44 7.21
C ILE A 69 -16.67 35.39 6.04
N GLY A 70 -15.63 36.17 6.03
CA GLY A 70 -15.36 37.10 4.93
C GLY A 70 -14.51 38.30 5.37
N PRO A 71 -14.15 39.18 4.40
CA PRO A 71 -13.32 40.34 4.65
C PRO A 71 -13.96 41.37 5.59
N GLY A 72 -13.10 42.20 6.16
CA GLY A 72 -13.53 43.38 6.88
C GLY A 72 -14.34 44.31 5.99
N GLY A 73 -15.54 44.71 6.48
CA GLY A 73 -16.45 45.55 5.74
C GLY A 73 -17.25 44.86 4.62
N SER A 74 -17.22 43.52 4.50
CA SER A 74 -18.12 42.78 3.60
C SER A 74 -19.57 42.78 4.09
N GLY A 75 -19.79 43.10 5.37
CA GLY A 75 -21.11 43.20 5.98
C GLY A 75 -21.57 41.90 6.65
N LYS A 76 -20.66 41.09 7.18
CA LYS A 76 -20.96 39.88 7.97
C LYS A 76 -21.90 40.17 9.13
N SER A 77 -21.49 41.08 10.02
CA SER A 77 -22.29 41.49 11.19
C SER A 77 -23.65 42.08 10.81
N THR A 78 -23.71 42.83 9.70
CA THR A 78 -25.00 43.32 9.16
C THR A 78 -25.88 42.16 8.70
N LEU A 79 -25.31 41.16 8.07
CA LEU A 79 -26.04 39.96 7.63
C LEU A 79 -26.53 39.13 8.84
N VAL A 80 -25.69 38.93 9.87
CA VAL A 80 -26.11 38.27 11.12
C VAL A 80 -27.27 39.00 11.76
N ASN A 81 -27.18 40.35 11.90
CA ASN A 81 -28.21 41.17 12.48
C ASN A 81 -29.55 41.08 11.69
N SER A 82 -29.47 41.13 10.36
CA SER A 82 -30.66 40.99 9.51
C SER A 82 -31.31 39.61 9.59
N LEU A 83 -30.50 38.54 9.59
CA LEU A 83 -30.98 37.15 9.71
C LEU A 83 -31.58 36.88 11.11
N ALA A 84 -30.99 37.46 12.15
CA ALA A 84 -31.50 37.37 13.51
C ALA A 84 -32.75 38.22 13.72
N GLY A 85 -32.99 39.23 12.87
CA GLY A 85 -34.10 40.15 13.01
C GLY A 85 -33.93 41.16 14.15
N ILE A 86 -32.70 41.41 14.59
CA ILE A 86 -32.36 42.35 15.68
C ILE A 86 -31.18 43.20 15.24
N ASP A 87 -31.40 44.51 15.19
CA ASP A 87 -30.36 45.46 14.83
C ASP A 87 -29.35 45.61 16.00
N GLY A 88 -28.07 45.63 15.70
CA GLY A 88 -27.01 45.86 16.69
C GLY A 88 -26.64 44.69 17.57
N LEU A 89 -27.02 43.43 17.23
CA LEU A 89 -26.55 42.25 17.93
C LEU A 89 -25.02 42.06 17.81
N SER A 90 -24.50 42.24 16.62
CA SER A 90 -23.07 42.26 16.34
C SER A 90 -22.68 43.66 15.88
N ASP A 91 -21.55 44.18 16.34
CA ASP A 91 -21.07 45.52 16.01
C ASP A 91 -20.86 45.70 14.52
N ALA A 92 -21.72 46.47 13.88
CA ALA A 92 -21.67 46.84 12.47
C ALA A 92 -21.25 48.30 12.34
N GLY A 93 -19.96 48.60 12.38
CA GLY A 93 -19.44 49.96 12.31
C GLY A 93 -18.65 50.26 11.05
N THR A 94 -18.34 51.54 10.84
CA THR A 94 -17.48 52.02 9.74
C THR A 94 -15.99 52.03 10.10
N ARG A 95 -15.63 51.93 11.39
CA ARG A 95 -14.23 51.88 11.87
C ARG A 95 -13.80 50.44 12.03
N ARG A 96 -12.68 50.04 11.43
CA ARG A 96 -12.11 48.70 11.48
C ARG A 96 -11.03 48.55 12.58
N PRO A 97 -10.90 47.39 13.24
CA PRO A 97 -11.79 46.22 13.21
C PRO A 97 -13.08 46.50 14.01
N THR A 98 -14.23 46.07 13.47
CA THR A 98 -15.53 46.22 14.12
C THR A 98 -15.83 45.09 15.07
N THR A 99 -15.55 43.85 14.68
CA THR A 99 -15.76 42.63 15.48
C THR A 99 -14.42 42.11 15.93
N LYS A 100 -14.18 42.02 17.23
CA LYS A 100 -12.92 41.52 17.84
C LYS A 100 -13.02 40.10 18.33
N GLU A 101 -14.23 39.67 18.61
CA GLU A 101 -14.59 38.38 19.20
C GLU A 101 -15.48 37.60 18.23
N VAL A 102 -15.60 36.29 18.45
CA VAL A 102 -16.60 35.48 17.76
C VAL A 102 -17.95 35.75 18.40
N VAL A 103 -18.96 36.14 17.62
CA VAL A 103 -20.31 36.38 18.12
C VAL A 103 -21.21 35.23 17.70
N LEU A 104 -21.73 34.48 18.67
CA LEU A 104 -22.72 33.43 18.47
C LEU A 104 -24.11 33.91 18.78
N VAL A 105 -25.02 33.83 17.83
CA VAL A 105 -26.44 34.09 18.01
C VAL A 105 -27.21 32.78 18.06
N CYS A 106 -27.97 32.58 19.13
CA CYS A 106 -28.73 31.34 19.35
C CYS A 106 -30.06 31.66 20.07
N ARG A 107 -30.94 30.65 20.16
CA ARG A 107 -32.21 30.82 20.88
C ARG A 107 -32.06 30.64 22.40
N SER A 108 -31.14 29.79 22.85
CA SER A 108 -30.94 29.49 24.27
C SER A 108 -29.44 29.40 24.58
N PRO A 109 -28.98 29.91 25.74
CA PRO A 109 -27.61 29.77 26.18
C PRO A 109 -27.16 28.30 26.25
N ARG A 110 -28.10 27.36 26.51
CA ARG A 110 -27.83 25.92 26.52
C ARG A 110 -27.33 25.39 25.18
N ASP A 111 -27.69 26.03 24.10
CA ASP A 111 -27.28 25.66 22.74
C ASP A 111 -25.78 25.92 22.51
N ALA A 112 -25.16 26.80 23.33
CA ALA A 112 -23.78 27.25 23.20
C ALA A 112 -22.80 26.56 24.18
N VAL A 113 -23.26 25.85 25.20
CA VAL A 113 -22.43 25.25 26.28
C VAL A 113 -21.27 24.40 25.77
N PHE A 114 -21.41 23.82 24.61
CA PHE A 114 -20.33 22.99 24.01
C PHE A 114 -19.13 23.82 23.53
N LEU A 115 -19.26 25.13 23.43
CA LEU A 115 -18.19 26.05 23.02
C LEU A 115 -17.32 26.52 24.21
N ASP A 116 -17.84 26.43 25.43
CA ASP A 116 -17.14 26.89 26.63
C ASP A 116 -15.73 26.30 26.80
N PRO A 117 -15.48 25.00 26.51
CA PRO A 117 -14.12 24.45 26.60
C PRO A 117 -13.22 24.83 25.43
N LEU A 118 -13.75 25.42 24.36
CA LEU A 118 -13.04 25.69 23.11
C LEU A 118 -12.65 27.15 22.93
N PHE A 119 -13.38 28.08 23.59
CA PHE A 119 -13.14 29.50 23.56
C PHE A 119 -13.06 30.09 24.96
N SER A 120 -12.15 31.04 25.14
CA SER A 120 -12.15 31.84 26.36
C SER A 120 -13.34 32.86 26.36
N PRO A 121 -13.75 33.35 27.54
CA PRO A 121 -14.80 34.36 27.62
C PRO A 121 -14.49 35.66 26.85
N GLU A 122 -13.21 35.93 26.57
CA GLU A 122 -12.76 37.09 25.78
C GLU A 122 -12.78 36.83 24.26
N GLU A 123 -12.88 35.56 23.86
CA GLU A 123 -12.89 35.14 22.45
C GLU A 123 -14.29 34.92 21.89
N LEU A 124 -15.28 34.64 22.74
CA LEU A 124 -16.64 34.29 22.34
C LEU A 124 -17.70 35.08 23.13
N GLN A 125 -18.52 35.81 22.39
CA GLN A 125 -19.72 36.42 22.90
C GLN A 125 -20.95 35.59 22.51
N VAL A 126 -21.72 35.11 23.48
CA VAL A 126 -22.97 34.37 23.23
C VAL A 126 -24.18 35.30 23.44
N ILE A 127 -24.96 35.47 22.41
CA ILE A 127 -26.19 36.27 22.43
C ILE A 127 -27.40 35.34 22.28
N ALA A 128 -28.19 35.22 23.32
CA ALA A 128 -29.37 34.38 23.36
C ALA A 128 -30.64 35.23 23.36
N GLU A 129 -31.38 35.17 22.25
CA GLU A 129 -32.58 35.98 22.04
C GLU A 129 -33.77 35.10 21.67
N PRO A 130 -34.49 34.54 22.68
CA PRO A 130 -35.49 33.49 22.46
C PRO A 130 -36.68 33.94 21.59
N ASP A 131 -37.13 35.21 21.72
CA ASP A 131 -38.33 35.68 21.08
C ASP A 131 -38.10 36.30 19.69
N ALA A 132 -36.91 36.85 19.45
CA ALA A 132 -36.56 37.48 18.20
C ALA A 132 -35.95 36.56 17.16
N PHE A 133 -35.21 35.54 17.62
CA PHE A 133 -34.54 34.61 16.74
C PHE A 133 -35.47 33.50 16.24
N GLN A 134 -35.93 33.64 14.99
CA GLN A 134 -36.91 32.72 14.39
C GLN A 134 -36.31 31.38 13.90
N MET A 135 -35.00 31.32 13.73
CA MET A 135 -34.30 30.13 13.21
C MET A 135 -33.87 29.18 14.34
N ASN A 136 -34.83 28.52 15.00
CA ASN A 136 -34.63 27.72 16.20
C ASN A 136 -33.65 26.55 16.06
N HIS A 137 -33.42 26.07 14.84
CA HIS A 137 -32.59 24.95 14.50
C HIS A 137 -31.14 25.33 14.17
N LEU A 138 -30.86 26.64 14.07
CA LEU A 138 -29.54 27.16 13.70
C LEU A 138 -28.82 27.80 14.88
N LEU A 139 -27.50 27.85 14.77
CA LEU A 139 -26.56 28.70 15.48
C LEU A 139 -25.88 29.57 14.43
N LEU A 140 -26.07 30.91 14.49
CA LEU A 140 -25.39 31.83 13.58
C LEU A 140 -24.12 32.34 14.25
N VAL A 141 -22.99 32.26 13.55
CA VAL A 141 -21.70 32.67 14.08
C VAL A 141 -21.10 33.75 13.18
N ASP A 142 -20.97 34.98 13.74
CA ASP A 142 -20.18 36.04 13.13
C ASP A 142 -18.71 35.92 13.53
N THR A 143 -17.83 36.06 12.57
CA THR A 143 -16.38 35.93 12.80
C THR A 143 -15.67 37.27 12.72
N PRO A 144 -14.58 37.45 13.48
CA PRO A 144 -13.74 38.63 13.34
C PRO A 144 -13.12 38.73 11.95
N ASP A 145 -12.69 39.92 11.59
CA ASP A 145 -12.06 40.21 10.30
C ASP A 145 -10.66 39.59 10.25
N ILE A 146 -10.33 38.95 9.11
CA ILE A 146 -9.04 38.33 8.90
C ILE A 146 -8.01 39.18 8.17
N ASP A 147 -8.43 40.32 7.64
CA ASP A 147 -7.61 41.30 6.89
C ASP A 147 -7.22 42.56 7.71
N SER A 148 -7.46 42.54 9.01
CA SER A 148 -7.13 43.63 9.92
C SER A 148 -5.69 43.57 10.40
N THR A 149 -5.22 44.66 11.06
CA THR A 149 -3.91 44.72 11.73
C THR A 149 -3.72 43.68 12.83
N HIS A 150 -4.77 42.96 13.23
CA HIS A 150 -4.81 41.90 14.23
C HIS A 150 -4.90 40.48 13.63
N GLN A 151 -4.51 40.28 12.36
CA GLN A 151 -4.61 39.01 11.64
C GLN A 151 -4.07 37.80 12.43
N ALA A 152 -2.93 37.98 13.11
CA ALA A 152 -2.28 36.90 13.85
C ALA A 152 -3.17 36.34 14.98
N ALA A 153 -3.97 37.16 15.62
CA ALA A 153 -4.90 36.76 16.67
C ALA A 153 -6.25 36.23 16.12
N HIS A 154 -6.74 36.79 15.03
CA HIS A 154 -8.04 36.45 14.48
C HIS A 154 -8.05 35.15 13.64
N ARG A 155 -6.99 34.87 12.88
CA ARG A 155 -6.94 33.68 12.04
C ARG A 155 -7.13 32.35 12.81
N PRO A 156 -6.54 32.13 13.98
CA PRO A 156 -6.80 30.93 14.78
C PRO A 156 -8.25 30.81 15.25
N LEU A 157 -8.89 31.96 15.59
CA LEU A 157 -10.30 31.99 16.01
C LEU A 157 -11.22 31.60 14.84
N VAL A 158 -11.01 32.20 13.68
CA VAL A 158 -11.78 31.92 12.47
C VAL A 158 -11.59 30.47 12.05
N LYS A 159 -10.37 29.94 12.11
CA LYS A 159 -10.08 28.52 11.84
C LYS A 159 -10.91 27.61 12.74
N ARG A 160 -10.91 27.82 14.06
CA ARG A 160 -11.70 27.02 15.02
C ARG A 160 -13.20 27.07 14.71
N VAL A 161 -13.72 28.25 14.34
CA VAL A 161 -15.14 28.41 13.94
C VAL A 161 -15.45 27.61 12.68
N ILE A 162 -14.59 27.68 11.65
CA ILE A 162 -14.76 26.95 10.39
C ILE A 162 -14.77 25.45 10.64
N GLU A 163 -13.85 24.94 11.45
CA GLU A 163 -13.74 23.52 11.78
C GLU A 163 -14.95 22.97 12.53
N MET A 164 -15.71 23.84 13.21
CA MET A 164 -16.93 23.47 13.91
C MET A 164 -18.22 23.70 13.11
N ALA A 165 -18.13 24.40 12.01
CA ALA A 165 -19.31 24.75 11.21
C ALA A 165 -19.90 23.53 10.48
N ASP A 166 -21.21 23.49 10.39
CA ASP A 166 -21.95 22.57 9.51
C ASP A 166 -22.20 23.19 8.13
N VAL A 167 -22.31 24.54 8.10
CA VAL A 167 -22.50 25.36 6.88
C VAL A 167 -21.54 26.55 6.92
N LEU A 168 -20.87 26.79 5.82
CA LEU A 168 -19.93 27.88 5.64
C LEU A 168 -20.51 28.92 4.67
N MET A 169 -20.73 30.14 5.14
CA MET A 169 -21.18 31.27 4.33
C MET A 169 -20.03 32.25 4.12
N CYS A 170 -19.49 32.29 2.91
CA CYS A 170 -18.42 33.20 2.53
C CYS A 170 -19.00 34.50 1.99
N VAL A 171 -18.85 35.61 2.74
CA VAL A 171 -19.46 36.92 2.42
C VAL A 171 -18.42 37.86 1.80
N PHE A 172 -18.72 38.32 0.60
CA PHE A 172 -17.87 39.24 -0.17
C PHE A 172 -18.62 40.56 -0.45
N ASN A 173 -17.88 41.63 -0.68
CA ASN A 173 -18.44 42.93 -1.04
C ASN A 173 -18.58 43.05 -2.56
N SER A 174 -19.77 43.34 -3.07
CA SER A 174 -20.04 43.51 -4.52
C SER A 174 -19.23 44.64 -5.17
N GLU A 175 -18.83 45.66 -4.41
CA GLU A 175 -18.03 46.78 -4.93
C GLU A 175 -16.57 46.39 -5.18
N ASN A 176 -16.03 45.38 -4.45
CA ASN A 176 -14.70 44.84 -4.63
C ASN A 176 -14.65 43.35 -4.19
N PRO A 177 -15.16 42.45 -5.04
CA PRO A 177 -15.31 41.05 -4.63
C PRO A 177 -13.98 40.24 -4.66
N LYS A 178 -12.98 40.65 -5.45
CA LYS A 178 -11.72 39.91 -5.68
C LYS A 178 -10.62 40.37 -4.71
N THR A 179 -10.76 40.06 -3.44
CA THR A 179 -9.69 40.25 -2.43
C THR A 179 -8.88 38.98 -2.31
N MET A 180 -7.74 38.91 -3.01
CA MET A 180 -6.92 37.69 -3.17
C MET A 180 -6.51 37.04 -1.83
N ASP A 181 -5.99 37.80 -0.88
CA ASP A 181 -5.50 37.28 0.41
C ASP A 181 -6.54 36.46 1.19
N GLN A 182 -7.82 36.60 0.86
CA GLN A 182 -8.90 35.93 1.57
C GLN A 182 -9.44 34.73 0.83
N VAL A 183 -9.49 34.82 -0.49
CA VAL A 183 -9.81 33.66 -1.33
C VAL A 183 -8.83 32.56 -1.07
N ASP A 184 -7.51 32.88 -1.01
CA ASP A 184 -6.43 31.96 -0.70
C ASP A 184 -6.50 31.42 0.73
N PHE A 185 -6.86 32.28 1.72
CA PHE A 185 -7.02 31.85 3.11
C PHE A 185 -8.14 30.81 3.27
N PHE A 186 -9.24 30.94 2.53
CA PHE A 186 -10.37 30.02 2.64
C PHE A 186 -10.18 28.72 1.84
N GLN A 187 -9.31 28.69 0.84
CA GLN A 187 -9.10 27.55 -0.04
C GLN A 187 -8.95 26.21 0.70
N PRO A 188 -8.06 26.04 1.69
CA PRO A 188 -7.86 24.75 2.36
C PRO A 188 -9.06 24.29 3.20
N TYR A 189 -9.97 25.20 3.51
CA TYR A 189 -11.17 24.91 4.31
C TYR A 189 -12.38 24.59 3.44
N VAL A 190 -12.59 25.35 2.37
CA VAL A 190 -13.77 25.21 1.51
C VAL A 190 -13.84 23.84 0.85
N GLN A 191 -12.69 23.22 0.59
CA GLN A 191 -12.60 21.87 0.02
C GLN A 191 -13.13 20.77 0.95
N ARG A 192 -13.21 21.05 2.25
CA ARG A 192 -13.68 20.13 3.30
C ARG A 192 -15.20 20.15 3.50
N PHE A 193 -15.91 21.06 2.82
CA PHE A 193 -17.37 21.16 2.90
C PHE A 193 -18.04 20.56 1.66
N HIS A 194 -19.15 19.85 1.87
CA HIS A 194 -20.00 19.45 0.74
C HIS A 194 -20.62 20.67 0.05
N GLY A 195 -20.88 20.60 -1.26
CA GLY A 195 -21.41 21.74 -2.02
C GLY A 195 -22.65 22.39 -1.44
N ASP A 196 -23.58 21.60 -0.87
CA ASP A 196 -24.80 22.12 -0.19
C ASP A 196 -24.50 22.84 1.13
N SER A 197 -23.31 22.65 1.69
CA SER A 197 -22.87 23.27 2.96
C SER A 197 -21.95 24.48 2.74
N LEU A 198 -21.64 24.80 1.48
CA LEU A 198 -20.84 25.96 1.09
C LEU A 198 -21.69 26.98 0.34
N MET A 199 -21.75 28.20 0.84
CA MET A 199 -22.53 29.27 0.25
C MET A 199 -21.67 30.50 -0.01
N GLY A 200 -21.72 31.03 -1.22
CA GLY A 200 -21.15 32.33 -1.59
C GLY A 200 -22.17 33.43 -1.47
N ILE A 201 -21.85 34.53 -0.78
CA ILE A 201 -22.71 35.66 -0.59
C ILE A 201 -22.02 36.90 -1.14
N LEU A 202 -22.59 37.50 -2.17
CA LEU A 202 -22.17 38.80 -2.69
C LEU A 202 -23.08 39.87 -2.08
N ASN A 203 -22.61 40.47 -1.00
CA ASN A 203 -23.37 41.46 -0.23
C ASN A 203 -23.19 42.89 -0.76
N LYS A 204 -24.08 43.82 -0.39
CA LYS A 204 -24.14 45.22 -0.84
C LYS A 204 -24.42 45.35 -2.34
N CYS A 205 -25.17 44.40 -2.91
CA CYS A 205 -25.53 44.40 -4.32
C CYS A 205 -26.24 45.71 -4.74
N ASP A 206 -26.97 46.36 -3.83
CA ASP A 206 -27.62 47.62 -4.01
C ASP A 206 -26.71 48.82 -4.36
N ARG A 207 -25.38 48.68 -4.20
CA ARG A 207 -24.38 49.74 -4.44
C ARG A 207 -23.79 49.74 -5.84
N VAL A 208 -23.97 48.69 -6.59
CA VAL A 208 -23.54 48.55 -7.99
C VAL A 208 -24.74 48.61 -8.91
N ASP A 209 -24.54 48.87 -10.21
CA ASP A 209 -25.61 48.79 -11.19
C ASP A 209 -26.12 47.35 -11.35
N GLU A 210 -27.45 47.18 -11.47
CA GLU A 210 -28.07 45.85 -11.55
C GLU A 210 -27.60 45.05 -12.76
N ARG A 211 -27.48 45.71 -13.90
CA ARG A 211 -27.05 45.08 -15.15
C ARG A 211 -25.58 44.69 -15.06
N GLU A 212 -24.74 45.59 -14.57
CA GLU A 212 -23.31 45.33 -14.33
C GLU A 212 -23.11 44.17 -13.34
N LEU A 213 -23.91 44.14 -12.25
CA LEU A 213 -23.88 43.05 -11.26
C LEU A 213 -24.19 41.71 -11.88
N LYS A 214 -25.24 41.59 -12.69
CA LYS A 214 -25.73 40.34 -13.27
C LYS A 214 -24.89 39.85 -14.47
N GLU A 215 -24.50 40.78 -15.35
CA GLU A 215 -23.84 40.43 -16.62
C GLU A 215 -22.31 40.38 -16.53
N ALA A 216 -21.71 41.13 -15.60
CA ALA A 216 -20.24 41.20 -15.49
C ALA A 216 -19.73 40.71 -14.14
N ILE A 217 -20.12 41.33 -13.01
CA ILE A 217 -19.47 41.09 -11.70
C ILE A 217 -19.73 39.67 -11.21
N LEU A 218 -20.97 39.22 -11.22
CA LEU A 218 -21.32 37.90 -10.68
C LEU A 218 -20.75 36.74 -11.49
N PRO A 219 -20.82 36.71 -12.83
CA PRO A 219 -20.19 35.62 -13.61
C PRO A 219 -18.68 35.59 -13.46
N ASP A 220 -18.02 36.75 -13.57
CA ASP A 220 -16.58 36.88 -13.44
C ASP A 220 -16.09 36.48 -12.03
N PHE A 221 -16.82 36.85 -10.99
CA PHE A 221 -16.48 36.45 -9.62
C PHE A 221 -16.71 34.96 -9.36
N LYS A 222 -17.80 34.38 -9.87
CA LYS A 222 -18.03 32.92 -9.79
C LYS A 222 -16.90 32.14 -10.44
N GLN A 223 -16.45 32.58 -11.62
CA GLN A 223 -15.30 31.96 -12.31
C GLN A 223 -14.02 32.14 -11.52
N HIS A 224 -13.76 33.33 -10.99
CA HIS A 224 -12.58 33.57 -10.16
C HIS A 224 -12.53 32.66 -8.93
N ILE A 225 -13.63 32.52 -8.20
CA ILE A 225 -13.75 31.64 -7.04
C ILE A 225 -13.59 30.16 -7.45
N ALA A 226 -14.23 29.74 -8.53
CA ALA A 226 -14.11 28.35 -9.02
C ALA A 226 -12.67 27.99 -9.40
N ASN A 227 -11.94 28.92 -9.99
CA ASN A 227 -10.52 28.71 -10.33
C ASN A 227 -9.63 28.70 -9.09
N ALA A 228 -9.83 29.64 -8.14
CA ALA A 228 -8.99 29.76 -6.96
C ALA A 228 -9.22 28.63 -5.95
N TRP A 229 -10.46 28.16 -5.83
CA TRP A 229 -10.83 27.05 -4.93
C TRP A 229 -10.86 25.69 -5.61
N GLU A 230 -10.54 25.64 -6.93
CA GLU A 230 -10.54 24.42 -7.75
C GLU A 230 -11.88 23.65 -7.71
N ARG A 231 -12.97 24.38 -7.35
CA ARG A 231 -14.32 23.84 -7.30
C ARG A 231 -15.38 24.94 -7.45
N PRO A 232 -16.51 24.64 -8.11
CA PRO A 232 -17.63 25.58 -8.17
C PRO A 232 -18.38 25.67 -6.82
N VAL A 233 -18.84 26.85 -6.47
CA VAL A 233 -19.78 27.05 -5.36
C VAL A 233 -21.21 26.98 -5.92
N ALA A 234 -21.95 25.94 -5.51
CA ALA A 234 -23.28 25.65 -6.05
C ALA A 234 -24.33 26.73 -5.66
N SER A 235 -24.28 27.18 -4.40
CA SER A 235 -25.23 28.14 -3.85
C SER A 235 -24.60 29.55 -3.76
N PHE A 236 -25.03 30.45 -4.60
CA PHE A 236 -24.50 31.82 -4.65
C PHE A 236 -25.64 32.84 -4.64
N PHE A 237 -25.61 33.79 -3.70
CA PHE A 237 -26.67 34.79 -3.51
C PHE A 237 -26.12 36.21 -3.60
N CYS A 238 -26.80 37.09 -4.36
CA CYS A 238 -26.56 38.52 -4.38
C CYS A 238 -27.56 39.19 -3.45
N ILE A 239 -27.09 39.80 -2.36
CA ILE A 239 -27.97 40.37 -1.33
C ILE A 239 -27.59 41.79 -0.94
N SER A 240 -28.55 42.50 -0.34
CA SER A 240 -28.34 43.74 0.41
C SER A 240 -28.81 43.55 1.85
N ALA A 241 -27.93 43.00 2.70
CA ALA A 241 -28.29 42.71 4.09
C ALA A 241 -28.79 43.92 4.86
N ARG A 242 -28.32 45.12 4.52
CA ARG A 242 -28.75 46.39 5.15
C ARG A 242 -30.25 46.68 4.95
N ARG A 243 -30.83 46.30 3.82
CA ARG A 243 -32.27 46.51 3.57
C ARG A 243 -33.18 45.82 4.57
N HIS A 244 -32.70 44.73 5.12
CA HIS A 244 -33.47 43.83 5.97
C HIS A 244 -33.27 44.07 7.47
N LEU A 245 -32.55 45.15 7.83
CA LEU A 245 -32.52 45.65 9.20
C LEU A 245 -33.84 46.34 9.52
N LYS A 246 -34.26 46.36 10.79
CA LYS A 246 -35.46 47.05 11.25
C LYS A 246 -35.37 48.57 11.07
N SER A 247 -34.15 49.12 11.28
CA SER A 247 -33.87 50.54 11.14
C SER A 247 -32.63 50.75 10.26
N PRO A 248 -32.75 50.56 8.93
CA PRO A 248 -31.60 50.66 8.03
C PRO A 248 -31.07 52.10 8.00
N ASN A 249 -29.85 52.30 8.42
CA ASN A 249 -29.20 53.62 8.35
C ASN A 249 -28.55 53.78 6.96
N TRP A 250 -29.23 54.49 6.06
CA TRP A 250 -28.72 54.77 4.73
C TRP A 250 -27.92 56.08 4.74
N ASP A 251 -26.77 56.06 4.07
CA ASP A 251 -26.08 57.28 3.73
C ASP A 251 -26.98 58.07 2.72
N VAL A 252 -27.30 59.30 3.02
CA VAL A 252 -28.20 60.13 2.20
C VAL A 252 -27.69 60.30 0.76
N LYS A 253 -26.41 60.17 0.53
CA LYS A 253 -25.76 60.29 -0.79
C LYS A 253 -25.54 58.90 -1.51
N ALA A 254 -25.77 57.78 -0.83
CA ALA A 254 -25.48 56.43 -1.34
C ALA A 254 -26.65 55.48 -1.08
N GLY A 255 -27.86 55.91 -1.42
CA GLY A 255 -29.04 55.02 -1.40
C GLY A 255 -28.95 53.86 -2.38
N PRO A 256 -29.85 52.88 -2.28
CA PRO A 256 -29.83 51.70 -3.17
C PRO A 256 -30.04 52.11 -4.63
N LYS A 257 -29.23 51.57 -5.54
CA LYS A 257 -29.30 51.85 -6.98
C LYS A 257 -30.39 51.04 -7.69
N HIS A 258 -30.81 49.90 -7.13
CA HIS A 258 -31.85 49.02 -7.67
C HIS A 258 -32.50 48.20 -6.56
N ASP A 259 -33.56 47.45 -6.87
CA ASP A 259 -34.31 46.63 -5.91
C ASP A 259 -34.03 45.12 -5.97
N PHE A 260 -33.18 44.69 -6.87
CA PHE A 260 -32.81 43.30 -6.97
C PHE A 260 -32.05 42.82 -5.71
N ASP A 261 -32.57 41.75 -5.06
CA ASP A 261 -32.05 41.22 -3.81
C ASP A 261 -32.55 39.80 -3.61
N GLN A 262 -31.63 38.85 -3.45
CA GLN A 262 -31.93 37.45 -3.21
C GLN A 262 -31.92 37.08 -1.72
N TYR A 263 -32.03 38.03 -0.82
CA TYR A 263 -32.07 37.79 0.62
C TYR A 263 -33.25 36.90 1.04
N GLY A 264 -34.42 37.05 0.41
CA GLY A 264 -35.57 36.18 0.66
C GLY A 264 -35.27 34.72 0.38
N GLU A 265 -34.66 34.42 -0.78
CA GLU A 265 -34.26 33.10 -1.18
C GLU A 265 -33.23 32.48 -0.19
N LEU A 266 -32.24 33.30 0.24
CA LEU A 266 -31.25 32.88 1.25
C LEU A 266 -31.93 32.55 2.59
N LYS A 267 -32.85 33.41 3.06
CA LYS A 267 -33.58 33.20 4.30
C LYS A 267 -34.45 31.96 4.24
N ASP A 268 -35.15 31.73 3.13
CA ASP A 268 -35.97 30.53 2.91
C ASP A 268 -35.13 29.26 2.89
N LEU A 269 -33.96 29.31 2.24
CA LEU A 269 -33.00 28.19 2.27
C LEU A 269 -32.56 27.87 3.70
N LEU A 270 -32.11 28.87 4.46
CA LEU A 270 -31.66 28.68 5.84
C LEU A 270 -32.79 28.17 6.75
N THR A 271 -34.00 28.70 6.59
CA THR A 271 -35.20 28.26 7.34
C THR A 271 -35.62 26.85 6.94
N GLY A 272 -35.29 26.42 5.73
CA GLY A 272 -35.61 25.11 5.19
C GLY A 272 -34.62 24.01 5.55
N LEU A 273 -33.47 24.34 6.15
CA LEU A 273 -32.38 23.37 6.39
C LEU A 273 -32.78 22.20 7.31
N ASP A 274 -33.83 22.33 8.12
CA ASP A 274 -34.31 21.29 9.05
C ASP A 274 -35.72 20.75 8.72
N LYS A 275 -36.38 21.25 7.66
CA LYS A 275 -37.77 20.87 7.34
C LYS A 275 -37.97 19.41 7.02
N LEU A 276 -36.94 18.71 6.56
CA LEU A 276 -36.97 17.28 6.27
C LEU A 276 -36.40 16.47 7.45
N PRO A 277 -37.09 15.40 7.90
CA PRO A 277 -36.55 14.50 8.91
C PRO A 277 -35.20 13.96 8.44
N GLY A 278 -34.15 14.10 9.27
CA GLY A 278 -32.81 13.64 8.93
C GLY A 278 -31.94 14.60 8.10
N ALA A 279 -32.46 15.75 7.64
CA ALA A 279 -31.70 16.68 6.81
C ALA A 279 -30.38 17.15 7.45
N ILE A 280 -30.38 17.37 8.76
CA ILE A 280 -29.16 17.72 9.52
C ILE A 280 -28.16 16.53 9.50
N ALA A 281 -28.64 15.31 9.73
CA ALA A 281 -27.81 14.12 9.72
C ALA A 281 -27.23 13.84 8.32
N ASP A 282 -28.03 14.02 7.28
CA ASP A 282 -27.60 13.85 5.89
C ASP A 282 -26.52 14.88 5.51
N ARG A 283 -26.71 16.14 5.90
CA ARG A 283 -25.74 17.22 5.65
C ARG A 283 -24.40 16.94 6.33
N ARG A 284 -24.42 16.54 7.60
CA ARG A 284 -23.20 16.14 8.33
C ARG A 284 -22.53 14.95 7.72
N LEU A 285 -23.31 13.96 7.29
CA LEU A 285 -22.77 12.80 6.59
C LEU A 285 -22.09 13.20 5.27
N LYS A 286 -22.71 14.12 4.49
CA LYS A 286 -22.11 14.64 3.26
C LYS A 286 -20.81 15.40 3.53
N ASN A 287 -20.74 16.22 4.59
CA ASN A 287 -19.49 16.88 4.98
C ASN A 287 -18.40 15.88 5.36
N VAL A 288 -18.74 14.85 6.12
CA VAL A 288 -17.78 13.77 6.45
C VAL A 288 -17.33 13.00 5.20
N GLN A 289 -18.23 12.80 4.25
CA GLN A 289 -17.89 12.21 2.96
C GLN A 289 -16.90 13.08 2.18
N GLU A 290 -17.06 14.41 2.20
CA GLU A 290 -16.09 15.33 1.58
C GLU A 290 -14.73 15.31 2.29
N LEU A 291 -14.70 15.25 3.61
CA LEU A 291 -13.46 15.08 4.35
C LEU A 291 -12.72 13.80 3.92
N ARG A 292 -13.44 12.69 3.76
CA ARG A 292 -12.89 11.44 3.26
C ARG A 292 -12.40 11.58 1.81
N ASN A 293 -13.19 12.16 0.93
CA ASN A 293 -12.83 12.38 -0.47
C ASN A 293 -11.58 13.26 -0.57
N PHE A 294 -11.52 14.32 0.22
CA PHE A 294 -10.36 15.21 0.27
C PHE A 294 -9.10 14.45 0.71
N ALA A 295 -9.16 13.69 1.81
CA ALA A 295 -8.02 12.88 2.25
C ALA A 295 -7.55 11.87 1.17
N GLN A 296 -8.52 11.25 0.48
CA GLN A 296 -8.20 10.30 -0.60
C GLN A 296 -7.56 11.00 -1.80
N SER A 297 -8.09 12.17 -2.22
CA SER A 297 -7.54 12.91 -3.36
C SER A 297 -6.12 13.41 -3.10
N GLU A 298 -5.84 13.96 -1.91
CA GLU A 298 -4.51 14.44 -1.53
C GLU A 298 -3.47 13.31 -1.54
N VAL A 299 -3.81 12.16 -0.92
CA VAL A 299 -2.92 11.00 -0.90
C VAL A 299 -2.71 10.44 -2.31
N GLN A 300 -3.79 10.33 -3.09
CA GLN A 300 -3.73 9.80 -4.44
C GLN A 300 -2.94 10.72 -5.37
N GLU A 301 -3.15 12.02 -5.30
CA GLU A 301 -2.42 13.00 -6.11
C GLU A 301 -0.92 12.96 -5.82
N ALA A 302 -0.54 12.92 -4.54
CA ALA A 302 0.85 12.81 -4.14
C ALA A 302 1.51 11.50 -4.63
N ILE A 303 0.81 10.37 -4.58
CA ILE A 303 1.29 9.10 -5.12
C ILE A 303 1.42 9.18 -6.64
N GLU A 304 0.45 9.76 -7.34
CA GLU A 304 0.44 9.84 -8.80
C GLU A 304 1.54 10.75 -9.33
N GLN A 305 1.82 11.87 -8.68
CA GLN A 305 2.96 12.76 -9.01
C GLN A 305 4.30 12.02 -8.93
N CYS A 306 4.42 11.07 -8.00
CA CYS A 306 5.62 10.27 -7.80
C CYS A 306 5.62 8.93 -8.56
N ARG A 307 4.48 8.51 -9.15
CA ARG A 307 4.28 7.16 -9.72
C ARG A 307 5.29 6.79 -10.79
N ALA A 308 5.57 7.69 -11.74
CA ALA A 308 6.45 7.39 -12.87
C ALA A 308 7.89 7.01 -12.44
N PRO A 309 8.61 7.81 -11.64
CA PRO A 309 9.94 7.44 -11.16
C PRO A 309 9.90 6.22 -10.22
N LEU A 310 8.87 6.04 -9.42
CA LEU A 310 8.72 4.88 -8.53
C LEU A 310 8.49 3.59 -9.31
N ALA A 311 7.65 3.61 -10.34
CA ALA A 311 7.42 2.46 -11.21
C ALA A 311 8.69 2.10 -12.00
N ALA A 312 9.44 3.10 -12.49
CA ALA A 312 10.72 2.88 -13.14
C ALA A 312 11.74 2.23 -12.21
N ALA A 313 11.85 2.70 -10.95
CA ALA A 313 12.73 2.12 -9.94
C ALA A 313 12.35 0.66 -9.64
N SER A 314 11.05 0.35 -9.49
CA SER A 314 10.55 -1.01 -9.27
C SER A 314 10.86 -1.93 -10.45
N ALA A 315 10.61 -1.49 -11.68
CA ALA A 315 10.90 -2.26 -12.89
C ALA A 315 12.41 -2.52 -13.02
N ARG A 316 13.23 -1.48 -12.84
CA ARG A 316 14.70 -1.58 -12.91
C ARG A 316 15.26 -2.54 -11.87
N MET A 317 14.75 -2.48 -10.64
CA MET A 317 15.18 -3.40 -9.59
C MET A 317 14.85 -4.85 -9.92
N ARG A 318 13.64 -5.13 -10.43
CA ARG A 318 13.26 -6.49 -10.85
C ARG A 318 14.18 -7.04 -11.93
N ASP A 319 14.55 -6.23 -12.91
CA ASP A 319 15.46 -6.64 -13.99
C ASP A 319 16.87 -6.90 -13.45
N VAL A 320 17.36 -6.05 -12.55
CA VAL A 320 18.66 -6.21 -11.91
C VAL A 320 18.68 -7.45 -11.02
N GLU A 321 17.64 -7.69 -10.22
CA GLU A 321 17.52 -8.89 -9.39
C GLU A 321 17.51 -10.17 -10.21
N LYS A 322 16.73 -10.19 -11.31
CA LYS A 322 16.71 -11.33 -12.22
C LYS A 322 18.09 -11.62 -12.79
N SER A 323 18.82 -10.58 -13.17
CA SER A 323 20.20 -10.70 -13.68
C SER A 323 21.16 -11.15 -12.59
N ALA A 324 21.04 -10.60 -11.38
CA ALA A 324 21.87 -10.94 -10.22
C ALA A 324 21.67 -12.39 -9.78
N LEU A 325 20.41 -12.87 -9.73
CA LEU A 325 20.10 -14.26 -9.43
C LEU A 325 20.67 -15.19 -10.51
N LYS A 326 20.53 -14.86 -11.79
CA LYS A 326 21.10 -15.64 -12.88
C LYS A 326 22.62 -15.75 -12.76
N GLU A 327 23.32 -14.63 -12.54
CA GLU A 327 24.78 -14.63 -12.36
C GLU A 327 25.21 -15.40 -11.10
N ALA A 328 24.45 -15.33 -10.00
CA ALA A 328 24.72 -16.10 -8.80
C ALA A 328 24.61 -17.60 -9.06
N PHE A 329 23.56 -18.04 -9.77
CA PHE A 329 23.41 -19.44 -10.15
C PHE A 329 24.46 -19.92 -11.15
N GLU A 330 24.87 -19.11 -12.12
CA GLU A 330 25.99 -19.45 -13.02
C GLU A 330 27.30 -19.64 -12.24
N THR A 331 27.53 -18.82 -11.22
CA THR A 331 28.69 -18.98 -10.32
C THR A 331 28.63 -20.30 -9.56
N LEU A 332 27.48 -20.67 -8.99
CA LEU A 332 27.26 -21.97 -8.36
C LEU A 332 27.50 -23.15 -9.33
N LYS A 333 27.08 -23.01 -10.58
CA LYS A 333 27.31 -24.03 -11.62
C LYS A 333 28.78 -24.20 -11.93
N ASN A 334 29.56 -23.13 -12.01
CA ASN A 334 30.94 -23.13 -12.41
C ASN A 334 31.92 -23.56 -11.29
N GLU A 335 31.59 -23.27 -10.02
CA GLU A 335 32.37 -23.68 -8.85
C GLU A 335 32.17 -25.16 -8.48
N GLY A 336 31.38 -25.90 -9.24
CA GLY A 336 30.74 -27.16 -8.87
C GLY A 336 31.55 -28.47 -9.09
N THR A 337 32.88 -28.54 -8.99
CA THR A 337 33.57 -29.85 -8.99
C THR A 337 33.21 -30.73 -7.77
N GLY A 338 32.93 -30.13 -6.61
CA GLY A 338 32.40 -30.82 -5.42
C GLY A 338 30.95 -31.29 -5.57
N GLN A 339 30.13 -30.52 -6.28
CA GLN A 339 28.70 -30.84 -6.51
C GLN A 339 28.53 -32.09 -7.39
N ILE A 340 29.41 -32.31 -8.38
CA ILE A 340 29.38 -33.48 -9.26
C ILE A 340 29.50 -34.78 -8.46
N LEU A 341 30.37 -34.81 -7.45
CA LEU A 341 30.53 -35.95 -6.55
C LEU A 341 29.30 -36.19 -5.67
N GLY A 342 28.76 -35.12 -5.07
CA GLY A 342 27.54 -35.18 -4.25
C GLY A 342 26.30 -35.63 -5.04
N VAL A 343 26.12 -35.12 -6.26
CA VAL A 343 25.01 -35.54 -7.14
C VAL A 343 25.13 -37.00 -7.54
N ASN A 344 26.37 -37.48 -7.82
CA ASN A 344 26.60 -38.90 -8.10
C ASN A 344 26.22 -39.80 -6.91
N VAL A 345 26.66 -39.45 -5.72
CA VAL A 345 26.34 -40.21 -4.50
C VAL A 345 24.83 -40.29 -4.31
N LEU A 346 24.14 -39.17 -4.35
CA LEU A 346 22.69 -39.12 -4.18
C LEU A 346 21.93 -39.87 -5.28
N LEU A 347 22.39 -39.78 -6.54
CA LEU A 347 21.77 -40.50 -7.66
C LEU A 347 21.90 -42.01 -7.49
N TYR A 348 23.11 -42.50 -7.19
CA TYR A 348 23.31 -43.92 -6.98
C TYR A 348 22.64 -44.44 -5.71
N GLN A 349 22.49 -43.63 -4.67
CA GLN A 349 21.73 -43.98 -3.48
C GLN A 349 20.23 -44.13 -3.80
N LYS A 350 19.66 -43.22 -4.58
CA LYS A 350 18.26 -43.32 -5.03
C LYS A 350 18.02 -44.50 -5.98
N LEU A 351 18.96 -44.75 -6.89
CA LEU A 351 18.93 -45.93 -7.76
C LEU A 351 18.98 -47.24 -6.92
N ALA A 352 19.88 -47.32 -5.94
CA ALA A 352 20.01 -48.49 -5.07
C ALA A 352 18.73 -48.80 -4.28
N GLN A 353 17.93 -47.81 -3.96
CA GLN A 353 16.63 -47.96 -3.28
C GLN A 353 15.53 -48.53 -4.20
N GLN A 354 15.66 -48.34 -5.53
CA GLN A 354 14.61 -48.63 -6.51
C GLN A 354 14.93 -49.86 -7.38
N TRP A 355 16.19 -50.33 -7.37
CA TRP A 355 16.63 -51.46 -8.20
C TRP A 355 16.60 -52.79 -7.45
N PHE A 356 16.11 -53.81 -8.15
CA PHE A 356 16.06 -55.19 -7.65
C PHE A 356 17.01 -56.10 -8.45
N GLY A 357 17.34 -57.27 -7.89
CA GLY A 357 18.10 -58.29 -8.54
C GLY A 357 19.62 -58.09 -8.50
N PRO A 358 20.40 -58.93 -9.19
CA PRO A 358 21.88 -59.00 -9.11
C PRO A 358 22.56 -57.67 -9.45
N VAL A 359 22.11 -56.97 -10.50
CA VAL A 359 22.66 -55.65 -10.87
C VAL A 359 22.32 -54.60 -9.81
N GLY A 360 21.16 -54.71 -9.17
CA GLY A 360 20.77 -53.84 -8.06
C GLY A 360 21.69 -53.95 -6.87
N TRP A 361 22.19 -55.14 -6.56
CA TRP A 361 23.19 -55.35 -5.51
C TRP A 361 24.53 -54.65 -5.81
N LEU A 362 25.00 -54.68 -7.08
CA LEU A 362 26.19 -53.93 -7.50
C LEU A 362 25.98 -52.42 -7.48
N ILE A 363 24.79 -51.92 -7.84
CA ILE A 363 24.44 -50.51 -7.70
C ILE A 363 24.49 -50.08 -6.23
N ALA A 364 23.94 -50.89 -5.32
CA ALA A 364 23.99 -50.64 -3.88
C ALA A 364 25.42 -50.68 -3.32
N LEU A 365 26.22 -51.64 -3.76
CA LEU A 365 27.63 -51.71 -3.38
C LEU A 365 28.41 -50.49 -3.90
N TRP A 366 28.19 -50.10 -5.15
CA TRP A 366 28.81 -48.92 -5.74
C TRP A 366 28.42 -47.62 -5.04
N ALA A 367 27.14 -47.45 -4.68
CA ALA A 367 26.69 -46.32 -3.87
C ALA A 367 27.44 -46.24 -2.53
N ARG A 368 27.66 -47.38 -1.85
CA ARG A 368 28.45 -47.44 -0.60
C ARG A 368 29.92 -47.08 -0.83
N ILE A 369 30.55 -47.57 -1.93
CA ILE A 369 31.93 -47.23 -2.30
C ILE A 369 32.06 -45.72 -2.57
N LEU A 370 31.10 -45.10 -3.25
CA LEU A 370 31.11 -43.65 -3.49
C LEU A 370 31.01 -42.85 -2.18
N ILE A 371 30.13 -43.25 -1.26
CA ILE A 371 30.01 -42.62 0.06
C ILE A 371 31.32 -42.74 0.84
N PHE A 372 31.93 -43.92 0.85
CA PHE A 372 33.19 -44.17 1.54
C PHE A 372 34.36 -43.39 0.91
N GLY A 373 34.44 -43.36 -0.43
CA GLY A 373 35.46 -42.62 -1.18
C GLY A 373 35.39 -41.11 -0.96
N THR A 374 34.19 -40.53 -0.86
CA THR A 374 34.02 -39.10 -0.55
C THR A 374 34.43 -38.78 0.89
N GLY A 375 34.14 -39.64 1.84
CA GLY A 375 34.59 -39.51 3.23
C GLY A 375 36.12 -39.58 3.36
N LEU A 376 36.78 -40.48 2.64
CA LEU A 376 38.25 -40.59 2.58
C LEU A 376 38.90 -39.35 1.95
N MET A 377 38.35 -38.77 0.85
CA MET A 377 38.88 -37.55 0.24
C MET A 377 38.78 -36.34 1.18
N ALA A 378 37.71 -36.23 1.96
CA ALA A 378 37.59 -35.20 2.97
C ALA A 378 38.64 -35.33 4.08
N LEU A 379 39.02 -36.54 4.45
CA LEU A 379 40.06 -36.83 5.44
C LEU A 379 41.47 -36.46 4.95
N PHE A 380 41.77 -36.64 3.68
CA PHE A 380 43.08 -36.28 3.11
C PHE A 380 43.32 -34.78 2.99
N ARG A 381 42.26 -33.97 3.10
CA ARG A 381 42.34 -32.51 2.98
C ARG A 381 42.79 -31.80 4.28
N PHE A 382 42.78 -32.49 5.44
CA PHE A 382 43.15 -31.92 6.75
C PHE A 382 44.24 -32.80 7.45
N GLY A 383 45.47 -32.43 7.30
CA GLY A 383 46.70 -33.11 7.67
C GLY A 383 46.90 -33.48 9.14
N ASN A 384 46.50 -34.66 9.59
CA ASN A 384 47.16 -35.42 10.67
C ASN A 384 46.67 -36.90 10.69
N PRO A 385 47.53 -37.92 10.36
CA PRO A 385 47.07 -39.27 10.06
C PRO A 385 46.58 -40.09 11.27
N VAL A 386 47.03 -39.81 12.48
CA VAL A 386 46.67 -40.64 13.67
C VAL A 386 45.27 -40.33 14.23
N ARG A 387 44.82 -39.07 14.16
CA ARG A 387 43.44 -38.70 14.51
C ARG A 387 42.40 -39.16 13.47
N GLN A 388 42.84 -39.38 12.25
CA GLN A 388 42.04 -39.82 11.11
C GLN A 388 41.56 -41.26 11.22
N ILE A 389 42.44 -42.17 11.71
CA ILE A 389 42.13 -43.62 11.87
C ILE A 389 41.10 -43.82 13.00
N MET A 390 41.19 -43.07 14.09
CA MET A 390 40.19 -43.14 15.17
C MET A 390 38.83 -42.51 14.74
N GLY A 391 38.85 -41.50 13.86
CA GLY A 391 37.65 -40.91 13.25
C GLY A 391 36.93 -41.90 12.33
N ILE A 392 37.65 -42.75 11.60
CA ILE A 392 37.06 -43.77 10.70
C ILE A 392 36.32 -44.84 11.50
N ILE A 393 36.87 -45.27 12.63
CA ILE A 393 36.26 -46.32 13.47
C ILE A 393 35.02 -45.78 14.21
N SER A 394 35.02 -44.50 14.62
CA SER A 394 33.87 -43.85 15.22
C SER A 394 32.78 -43.47 14.20
N SER A 395 33.16 -43.09 12.96
CA SER A 395 32.22 -42.76 11.89
C SER A 395 31.45 -43.96 11.34
N LEU A 396 31.96 -45.18 11.51
CA LEU A 396 31.20 -46.40 11.21
C LEU A 396 29.98 -46.59 12.14
N ARG A 397 29.93 -45.93 13.30
CA ARG A 397 28.79 -45.96 14.22
C ARG A 397 27.77 -44.79 13.95
N HIS A 398 28.18 -43.70 13.32
CA HIS A 398 27.37 -42.50 13.13
C HIS A 398 27.22 -42.13 11.64
N PHE A 399 26.91 -43.08 10.77
CA PHE A 399 26.75 -42.87 9.33
C PHE A 399 25.76 -41.76 8.96
N LYS A 400 24.71 -41.55 9.77
CA LYS A 400 23.73 -40.48 9.55
C LYS A 400 24.26 -39.08 9.86
N GLU A 401 25.18 -38.96 10.81
CA GLU A 401 25.75 -37.64 11.19
C GLU A 401 26.87 -37.21 10.24
N ALA A 402 27.59 -38.14 9.63
CA ALA A 402 28.60 -37.84 8.61
C ALA A 402 27.97 -37.31 7.32
N GLU A 403 26.81 -37.83 6.93
CA GLU A 403 26.04 -37.37 5.76
C GLU A 403 25.58 -35.92 5.95
N ALA A 404 25.15 -35.56 7.16
CA ALA A 404 24.75 -34.19 7.52
C ALA A 404 25.92 -33.19 7.60
N SER A 405 27.13 -33.67 8.07
CA SER A 405 28.30 -32.79 8.23
C SER A 405 29.01 -32.50 6.91
N ILE A 406 29.03 -33.46 5.96
CA ILE A 406 29.57 -33.26 4.60
C ILE A 406 28.68 -32.24 3.86
N ALA A 407 27.35 -32.38 3.97
CA ALA A 407 26.40 -31.44 3.41
C ALA A 407 26.51 -30.04 4.00
N ALA A 408 26.83 -29.90 5.31
CA ALA A 408 26.98 -28.62 5.98
C ALA A 408 28.32 -27.90 5.70
N GLY A 409 29.43 -28.66 5.60
CA GLY A 409 30.77 -28.09 5.36
C GLY A 409 30.99 -27.56 3.95
N GLU A 410 30.38 -28.18 2.93
CA GLU A 410 30.41 -27.67 1.55
C GLU A 410 29.46 -26.46 1.31
N LYS A 411 28.38 -26.35 2.11
CA LYS A 411 27.40 -25.28 1.98
C LYS A 411 27.97 -23.89 2.20
N GLY A 412 28.87 -23.69 3.15
CA GLY A 412 29.34 -22.37 3.57
C GLY A 412 30.27 -21.66 2.57
N SER A 413 31.06 -22.38 1.79
CA SER A 413 32.07 -21.78 0.90
C SER A 413 31.54 -21.48 -0.51
N GLN A 414 30.64 -22.30 -1.05
CA GLN A 414 30.14 -22.18 -2.42
C GLN A 414 28.99 -21.17 -2.52
N LEU A 415 28.07 -21.13 -1.54
CA LEU A 415 27.04 -20.10 -1.47
C LEU A 415 27.64 -18.70 -1.30
N GLY A 416 28.76 -18.58 -0.56
CA GLY A 416 29.44 -17.31 -0.34
C GLY A 416 29.97 -16.64 -1.62
N GLY A 417 30.38 -17.41 -2.63
CA GLY A 417 30.80 -16.90 -3.94
C GLY A 417 29.62 -16.36 -4.75
N ALA A 418 28.55 -17.16 -4.85
CA ALA A 418 27.33 -16.80 -5.55
C ALA A 418 26.66 -15.57 -4.93
N MET A 419 26.60 -15.49 -3.59
CA MET A 419 26.02 -14.34 -2.89
C MET A 419 26.85 -13.06 -3.03
N ARG A 420 28.19 -13.17 -3.04
CA ARG A 420 29.05 -12.02 -3.37
C ARG A 420 28.75 -11.51 -4.77
N LYS A 421 28.56 -12.40 -5.74
CA LYS A 421 28.26 -12.02 -7.12
C LYS A 421 26.90 -11.33 -7.22
N TYR A 422 25.86 -11.90 -6.60
CA TYR A 422 24.54 -11.32 -6.48
C TYR A 422 24.61 -9.89 -5.91
N ARG A 423 25.25 -9.72 -4.74
CA ARG A 423 25.41 -8.42 -4.10
C ARG A 423 26.14 -7.42 -4.99
N MET A 424 27.21 -7.81 -5.65
CA MET A 424 27.98 -6.92 -6.53
C MET A 424 27.16 -6.44 -7.73
N THR A 425 26.31 -7.29 -8.30
CA THR A 425 25.43 -6.91 -9.40
C THR A 425 24.38 -5.89 -8.97
N ILE A 426 23.77 -6.08 -7.80
CA ILE A 426 22.85 -5.08 -7.23
C ILE A 426 23.59 -3.77 -6.89
N LEU A 427 24.75 -3.83 -6.24
CA LEU A 427 25.53 -2.65 -5.86
C LEU A 427 25.93 -1.79 -7.06
N LYS A 428 26.22 -2.41 -8.20
CA LYS A 428 26.52 -1.66 -9.43
C LYS A 428 25.35 -0.84 -9.96
N ALA A 429 24.14 -1.39 -9.86
CA ALA A 429 22.93 -0.74 -10.36
C ALA A 429 22.27 0.18 -9.31
N TRP A 430 22.66 0.04 -8.03
CA TRP A 430 22.04 0.74 -6.92
C TRP A 430 22.02 2.27 -7.06
N PRO A 431 23.09 2.96 -7.47
CA PRO A 431 23.07 4.41 -7.61
C PRO A 431 21.98 4.93 -8.54
N GLU A 432 21.78 4.26 -9.68
CA GLU A 432 20.73 4.58 -10.66
C GLU A 432 19.32 4.38 -10.04
N ILE A 433 19.11 3.25 -9.36
CA ILE A 433 17.84 2.92 -8.72
C ILE A 433 17.55 3.90 -7.57
N ALA A 434 18.54 4.18 -6.74
CA ALA A 434 18.42 5.12 -5.62
C ALA A 434 18.08 6.53 -6.10
N ASP A 435 18.63 6.95 -7.23
CA ASP A 435 18.33 8.24 -7.84
C ASP A 435 16.86 8.32 -8.28
N MET A 436 16.34 7.28 -8.93
CA MET A 436 14.92 7.18 -9.28
C MET A 436 14.02 7.21 -8.03
N LEU A 437 14.41 6.53 -6.93
CA LEU A 437 13.66 6.53 -5.67
C LEU A 437 13.63 7.92 -5.02
N VAL A 438 14.76 8.64 -5.03
CA VAL A 438 14.84 10.01 -4.50
C VAL A 438 13.98 10.97 -5.33
N HIS A 439 14.00 10.86 -6.65
CA HIS A 439 13.09 11.61 -7.53
C HIS A 439 11.62 11.23 -7.31
N GLY A 440 11.35 10.00 -6.90
CA GLY A 440 10.02 9.54 -6.46
C GLY A 440 9.64 9.92 -5.03
N GLY A 441 10.39 10.82 -4.41
CA GLY A 441 10.08 11.37 -3.07
C GLY A 441 10.64 10.60 -1.89
N PHE A 442 11.46 9.56 -2.09
CA PHE A 442 12.14 8.90 -0.97
C PHE A 442 13.25 9.77 -0.37
N VAL A 443 13.59 9.51 0.89
CA VAL A 443 14.65 10.23 1.60
C VAL A 443 16.05 9.93 1.03
N GLU A 444 16.98 10.88 1.09
CA GLU A 444 18.34 10.74 0.60
C GLU A 444 19.13 9.56 1.20
N SER A 445 18.80 9.15 2.43
CA SER A 445 19.44 7.99 3.07
C SER A 445 19.26 6.68 2.29
N VAL A 446 18.30 6.63 1.36
CA VAL A 446 18.10 5.48 0.44
C VAL A 446 19.30 5.28 -0.49
N ARG A 447 20.15 6.28 -0.71
CA ARG A 447 21.39 6.14 -1.49
C ARG A 447 22.38 5.17 -0.85
N GLN A 448 22.25 4.89 0.45
CA GLN A 448 23.02 3.84 1.11
C GLN A 448 22.48 2.47 0.67
N ALA A 449 23.33 1.67 0.03
CA ALA A 449 22.95 0.41 -0.59
C ALA A 449 22.37 -0.65 0.38
N ASP A 450 22.74 -0.58 1.66
CA ASP A 450 22.23 -1.52 2.69
C ASP A 450 20.71 -1.40 2.93
N THR A 451 20.10 -0.29 2.55
CA THR A 451 18.66 -0.08 2.72
C THR A 451 17.80 -0.78 1.67
N GLY A 452 18.39 -1.13 0.53
CA GLY A 452 17.70 -1.77 -0.59
C GLY A 452 17.85 -3.30 -0.64
N MET A 453 18.72 -3.87 0.19
CA MET A 453 18.98 -5.31 0.17
C MET A 453 18.15 -6.06 1.21
N ALA A 454 17.72 -7.26 0.84
CA ALA A 454 17.13 -8.22 1.78
C ALA A 454 18.17 -8.66 2.83
N ASP A 455 17.67 -9.18 3.96
CA ASP A 455 18.53 -9.84 4.94
C ASP A 455 19.27 -10.99 4.26
N GLN A 456 20.62 -10.94 4.35
CA GLN A 456 21.49 -11.94 3.71
C GLN A 456 21.22 -13.36 4.22
N GLN A 457 20.82 -13.50 5.46
CA GLN A 457 20.55 -14.79 6.06
C GLN A 457 19.26 -15.39 5.49
N GLU A 458 18.19 -14.61 5.41
CA GLU A 458 16.89 -15.04 4.85
C GLU A 458 17.04 -15.44 3.37
N LEU A 459 17.75 -14.63 2.59
CA LEU A 459 18.00 -14.92 1.16
C LEU A 459 18.89 -16.16 0.96
N ASN A 460 19.94 -16.34 1.79
CA ASN A 460 20.79 -17.52 1.75
C ASN A 460 20.00 -18.80 2.06
N GLU A 461 19.13 -18.76 3.06
CA GLU A 461 18.28 -19.89 3.43
C GLU A 461 17.30 -20.22 2.31
N ALA A 462 16.62 -19.20 1.75
CA ALA A 462 15.68 -19.39 0.64
C ALA A 462 16.36 -19.97 -0.62
N LEU A 463 17.52 -19.44 -1.02
CA LEU A 463 18.30 -19.94 -2.16
C LEU A 463 18.80 -21.36 -1.93
N SER A 464 19.28 -21.67 -0.72
CA SER A 464 19.77 -23.01 -0.38
C SER A 464 18.64 -24.03 -0.40
N THR A 465 17.47 -23.66 0.11
CA THR A 465 16.28 -24.53 0.15
C THR A 465 15.78 -24.81 -1.27
N LEU A 466 15.62 -23.76 -2.09
CA LEU A 466 15.18 -23.93 -3.48
C LEU A 466 16.15 -24.79 -4.29
N TRP A 467 17.46 -24.55 -4.12
CA TRP A 467 18.49 -25.38 -4.77
C TRP A 467 18.36 -26.84 -4.39
N GLN A 468 18.26 -27.14 -3.08
CA GLN A 468 18.14 -28.50 -2.57
C GLN A 468 16.87 -29.21 -3.06
N GLU A 469 15.72 -28.53 -3.01
CA GLU A 469 14.46 -29.08 -3.47
C GLU A 469 14.47 -29.37 -4.97
N THR A 470 14.99 -28.42 -5.77
CA THR A 470 15.04 -28.58 -7.23
C THR A 470 16.04 -29.64 -7.66
N LEU A 471 17.21 -29.67 -7.04
CA LEU A 471 18.23 -30.70 -7.28
C LEU A 471 17.72 -32.07 -6.85
N GLY A 472 17.14 -32.17 -5.65
CA GLY A 472 16.58 -33.41 -5.11
C GLY A 472 15.46 -33.95 -6.01
N SER A 473 14.53 -33.12 -6.43
CA SER A 473 13.44 -33.53 -7.34
C SER A 473 13.97 -33.98 -8.72
N THR A 474 15.00 -33.31 -9.24
CA THR A 474 15.62 -33.65 -10.53
C THR A 474 16.39 -34.99 -10.45
N ILE A 475 17.10 -35.22 -9.34
CA ILE A 475 17.77 -36.51 -9.07
C ILE A 475 16.72 -37.61 -8.95
N GLU A 476 15.63 -37.39 -8.23
CA GLU A 476 14.57 -38.39 -8.07
C GLU A 476 13.88 -38.72 -9.39
N LYS A 477 13.53 -37.72 -10.22
CA LYS A 477 12.99 -37.93 -11.57
C LYS A 477 13.97 -38.76 -12.42
N THR A 478 15.27 -38.45 -12.37
CA THR A 478 16.29 -39.15 -13.10
C THR A 478 16.41 -40.59 -12.60
N ALA A 479 16.46 -40.82 -11.29
CA ALA A 479 16.50 -42.15 -10.70
C ALA A 479 15.28 -42.99 -11.11
N ARG A 480 14.06 -42.41 -11.06
CA ARG A 480 12.84 -43.13 -11.52
C ARG A 480 12.89 -43.49 -13.00
N GLN A 481 13.44 -42.61 -13.86
CA GLN A 481 13.58 -42.86 -15.29
C GLN A 481 14.47 -44.06 -15.56
N PHE A 482 15.59 -44.22 -14.78
CA PHE A 482 16.53 -45.31 -14.91
C PHE A 482 16.20 -46.54 -14.03
N SER A 483 15.15 -46.48 -13.23
CA SER A 483 14.63 -47.59 -12.41
C SER A 483 13.36 -48.21 -12.98
N GLY A 484 13.04 -47.93 -14.25
CA GLY A 484 11.89 -48.51 -14.92
C GLY A 484 11.98 -50.03 -15.00
N MET A 485 10.86 -50.76 -14.84
CA MET A 485 10.81 -52.24 -14.80
C MET A 485 11.49 -52.88 -16.02
N TRP A 486 11.28 -52.32 -17.21
CA TRP A 486 11.91 -52.84 -18.44
C TRP A 486 13.43 -52.72 -18.44
N LEU A 487 13.99 -51.64 -17.92
CA LEU A 487 15.45 -51.49 -17.77
C LEU A 487 16.00 -52.50 -16.75
N GLN A 488 15.33 -52.68 -15.63
CA GLN A 488 15.75 -53.67 -14.63
C GLN A 488 15.71 -55.09 -15.20
N ILE A 489 14.68 -55.45 -15.93
CA ILE A 489 14.59 -56.76 -16.62
C ILE A 489 15.74 -56.89 -17.62
N LEU A 490 15.94 -55.92 -18.51
CA LEU A 490 16.95 -55.92 -19.56
C LEU A 490 18.37 -56.19 -19.00
N PHE A 491 18.76 -55.50 -17.94
CA PHE A 491 20.10 -55.62 -17.38
C PHE A 491 20.28 -56.80 -16.42
N ASN A 492 19.19 -57.35 -15.85
CA ASN A 492 19.26 -58.53 -14.98
C ASN A 492 19.11 -59.88 -15.76
N ILE A 493 18.45 -59.88 -16.93
CA ILE A 493 18.22 -61.10 -17.73
C ILE A 493 19.53 -61.90 -17.96
N PRO A 494 20.68 -61.31 -18.37
CA PRO A 494 21.87 -62.10 -18.64
C PRO A 494 22.34 -62.85 -17.39
N THR A 495 22.37 -62.19 -16.25
CA THR A 495 22.82 -62.78 -14.99
C THR A 495 21.85 -63.82 -14.47
N VAL A 496 20.52 -63.48 -14.47
CA VAL A 496 19.47 -64.40 -14.02
C VAL A 496 19.38 -65.62 -14.94
N GLY A 497 19.54 -65.42 -16.27
CA GLY A 497 19.58 -66.52 -17.24
C GLY A 497 20.72 -67.51 -17.00
N ILE A 498 21.91 -67.01 -16.72
CA ILE A 498 23.06 -67.88 -16.36
C ILE A 498 22.78 -68.57 -15.03
N LEU A 499 22.34 -67.91 -14.00
CA LEU A 499 21.98 -68.50 -12.72
C LEU A 499 20.88 -69.56 -12.85
N ALA A 500 19.86 -69.30 -13.64
CA ALA A 500 18.79 -70.25 -13.93
C ALA A 500 19.33 -71.47 -14.70
N HIS A 501 20.22 -71.26 -15.67
CA HIS A 501 20.90 -72.38 -16.40
C HIS A 501 21.77 -73.23 -15.48
N ILE A 502 22.54 -72.58 -14.61
CA ILE A 502 23.36 -73.32 -13.60
C ILE A 502 22.43 -74.10 -12.68
N ALA A 503 21.36 -73.50 -12.18
CA ALA A 503 20.37 -74.18 -11.33
C ALA A 503 19.71 -75.36 -12.05
N TRP A 504 19.32 -75.17 -13.31
CA TRP A 504 18.72 -76.23 -14.13
C TRP A 504 19.68 -77.39 -14.35
N LEU A 505 20.94 -77.14 -14.71
CA LEU A 505 21.97 -78.16 -14.86
C LEU A 505 22.23 -78.92 -13.54
N THR A 506 22.30 -78.19 -12.42
CA THR A 506 22.49 -78.77 -11.10
C THR A 506 21.38 -79.76 -10.73
N VAL A 507 20.08 -79.33 -10.95
CA VAL A 507 18.91 -80.13 -10.68
C VAL A 507 18.89 -81.38 -11.62
N LYS A 508 19.15 -81.16 -12.93
CA LYS A 508 19.18 -82.21 -13.92
C LYS A 508 20.18 -83.34 -13.56
N HIS A 509 21.41 -82.97 -13.23
CA HIS A 509 22.51 -83.96 -12.86
C HIS A 509 22.23 -84.58 -11.49
N TYR A 510 21.62 -83.88 -10.55
CA TYR A 510 21.18 -84.46 -9.28
C TYR A 510 20.13 -85.56 -9.46
N ILE A 511 19.13 -85.36 -10.32
CA ILE A 511 18.11 -86.35 -10.62
C ILE A 511 18.70 -87.53 -11.36
N ALA A 512 19.65 -87.27 -12.26
CA ALA A 512 20.38 -88.36 -13.00
C ALA A 512 21.37 -89.11 -12.15
N LYS A 513 21.64 -88.78 -10.89
CA LYS A 513 22.64 -89.29 -9.98
C LYS A 513 24.10 -89.20 -10.53
N ASP A 514 24.31 -88.25 -11.45
CA ASP A 514 25.61 -87.97 -12.04
C ASP A 514 26.09 -86.61 -11.47
N TYR A 515 26.89 -86.65 -10.44
CA TYR A 515 27.21 -85.41 -9.67
C TYR A 515 28.23 -84.55 -10.41
N LEU A 516 27.96 -83.28 -10.52
CA LEU A 516 28.87 -82.27 -11.10
C LEU A 516 30.10 -82.07 -10.24
N ALA A 517 31.27 -81.96 -10.87
CA ALA A 517 32.51 -81.67 -10.18
C ALA A 517 32.53 -80.34 -9.47
N SER A 518 33.25 -80.21 -8.35
CA SER A 518 33.34 -78.91 -7.61
C SER A 518 33.83 -77.75 -8.47
N ASP A 519 34.71 -78.02 -9.43
CA ASP A 519 35.27 -77.03 -10.35
C ASP A 519 34.20 -76.40 -11.26
N PHE A 520 33.15 -77.18 -11.59
CA PHE A 520 32.01 -76.63 -12.34
C PHE A 520 31.38 -75.47 -11.60
N PHE A 521 31.12 -75.60 -10.31
CA PHE A 521 30.49 -74.53 -9.53
C PHE A 521 31.38 -73.32 -9.43
N MET A 522 32.70 -73.51 -9.26
CA MET A 522 33.65 -72.40 -9.22
C MET A 522 33.66 -71.60 -10.53
N HIS A 523 33.76 -72.28 -11.67
CA HIS A 523 33.69 -71.61 -12.99
C HIS A 523 32.36 -71.04 -13.30
N ALA A 524 31.23 -71.65 -12.92
CA ALA A 524 29.88 -71.18 -13.13
C ALA A 524 29.62 -69.91 -12.35
N PHE A 525 29.98 -69.81 -11.07
CA PHE A 525 29.85 -68.60 -10.28
C PHE A 525 30.79 -67.50 -10.74
N LEU A 526 32.01 -67.83 -11.16
CA LEU A 526 32.92 -66.83 -11.75
C LEU A 526 32.32 -66.24 -13.03
N THR A 527 31.74 -67.05 -13.91
CA THR A 527 31.11 -66.64 -15.14
C THR A 527 29.86 -65.77 -14.84
N ALA A 528 29.03 -66.19 -13.87
CA ALA A 528 27.88 -65.40 -13.43
C ALA A 528 28.30 -64.02 -12.87
N GLY A 529 29.39 -63.99 -12.08
CA GLY A 529 30.01 -62.76 -11.56
C GLY A 529 30.50 -61.82 -12.66
N ILE A 530 31.23 -62.35 -13.66
CA ILE A 530 31.72 -61.57 -14.79
C ILE A 530 30.56 -60.94 -15.59
N VAL A 531 29.52 -61.72 -15.88
CA VAL A 531 28.36 -61.25 -16.61
C VAL A 531 27.57 -60.21 -15.80
N MET A 532 27.47 -60.39 -14.48
CA MET A 532 26.85 -59.43 -13.60
C MET A 532 27.64 -58.09 -13.58
N PHE A 533 28.96 -58.13 -13.50
CA PHE A 533 29.81 -56.94 -13.60
C PHE A 533 29.69 -56.26 -14.98
N LEU A 534 29.70 -57.06 -16.07
CA LEU A 534 29.54 -56.53 -17.42
C LEU A 534 28.20 -55.81 -17.59
N SER A 535 27.11 -56.41 -17.12
CA SER A 535 25.77 -55.81 -17.12
C SER A 535 25.72 -54.48 -16.32
N PHE A 536 26.38 -54.48 -15.14
CA PHE A 536 26.49 -53.28 -14.32
C PHE A 536 27.29 -52.16 -15.02
N PHE A 537 28.45 -52.46 -15.62
CA PHE A 537 29.25 -51.46 -16.34
C PHE A 537 28.54 -50.95 -17.58
N LEU A 538 27.80 -51.81 -18.28
CA LEU A 538 26.94 -51.37 -19.41
C LEU A 538 25.84 -50.42 -18.94
N PHE A 539 25.17 -50.74 -17.82
CA PHE A 539 24.21 -49.83 -17.18
C PHE A 539 24.86 -48.49 -16.79
N GLN A 540 26.06 -48.54 -16.19
CA GLN A 540 26.80 -47.33 -15.83
C GLN A 540 27.14 -46.47 -17.05
N ALA A 541 27.58 -47.10 -18.16
CA ALA A 541 27.86 -46.40 -19.41
C ALA A 541 26.58 -45.74 -19.98
N CYS A 542 25.46 -46.46 -19.97
CA CYS A 542 24.17 -45.94 -20.39
C CYS A 542 23.70 -44.74 -19.52
N LEU A 543 23.81 -44.88 -18.20
CA LEU A 543 23.49 -43.81 -17.26
C LEU A 543 24.35 -42.54 -17.51
N ARG A 544 25.67 -42.71 -17.71
CA ARG A 544 26.58 -41.60 -18.00
C ARG A 544 26.31 -40.92 -19.34
N MET A 545 25.98 -41.70 -20.37
CA MET A 545 25.69 -41.16 -21.70
C MET A 545 24.39 -40.37 -21.72
N VAL A 546 23.36 -40.80 -21.01
CA VAL A 546 22.02 -40.16 -21.06
C VAL A 546 21.85 -39.13 -19.95
N SER A 547 22.33 -39.38 -18.74
CA SER A 547 22.06 -38.54 -17.54
C SER A 547 23.30 -38.46 -16.64
N GLY A 548 24.43 -38.07 -17.20
CA GLY A 548 25.62 -37.77 -16.40
C GLY A 548 25.36 -36.66 -15.38
N PRO A 549 26.09 -36.61 -14.25
CA PRO A 549 25.84 -35.67 -13.14
C PRO A 549 25.83 -34.19 -13.59
N GLY A 550 26.67 -33.82 -14.56
CA GLY A 550 26.67 -32.49 -15.14
C GLY A 550 25.35 -32.14 -15.85
N ARG A 551 24.70 -33.11 -16.52
CA ARG A 551 23.40 -32.91 -17.17
C ARG A 551 22.26 -32.79 -16.15
N VAL A 552 22.34 -33.55 -15.05
CA VAL A 552 21.37 -33.46 -13.94
C VAL A 552 21.43 -32.07 -13.33
N ILE A 553 22.63 -31.53 -13.08
CA ILE A 553 22.84 -30.16 -12.59
C ILE A 553 22.30 -29.15 -13.60
N THR A 554 22.61 -29.29 -14.89
CA THR A 554 22.09 -28.37 -15.93
C THR A 554 20.57 -28.37 -15.99
N LYS A 555 19.91 -29.53 -15.94
CA LYS A 555 18.45 -29.64 -15.89
C LYS A 555 17.86 -29.02 -14.62
N ALA A 556 18.52 -29.17 -13.46
CA ALA A 556 18.10 -28.53 -12.23
C ALA A 556 18.16 -26.97 -12.38
N PHE A 557 19.22 -26.43 -13.00
CA PHE A 557 19.32 -25.00 -13.29
C PHE A 557 18.25 -24.50 -14.27
N GLU A 558 17.91 -25.27 -15.29
CA GLU A 558 16.81 -24.93 -16.21
C GLU A 558 15.47 -24.84 -15.47
N HIS A 559 15.21 -25.74 -14.53
CA HIS A 559 14.00 -25.72 -13.70
C HIS A 559 13.97 -24.50 -12.75
N ILE A 560 15.11 -24.12 -12.17
CA ILE A 560 15.22 -22.94 -11.31
C ILE A 560 14.95 -21.66 -12.12
N ASN A 561 15.48 -21.53 -13.33
CA ASN A 561 15.22 -20.36 -14.17
C ASN A 561 13.73 -20.13 -14.44
N ILE A 562 12.91 -21.17 -14.41
CA ILE A 562 11.44 -21.07 -14.53
C ILE A 562 10.79 -20.64 -13.19
N GLN A 563 11.42 -20.94 -12.07
CA GLN A 563 10.91 -20.69 -10.70
C GLN A 563 11.51 -19.45 -10.03
N LEU A 564 12.18 -18.56 -10.79
CA LEU A 564 12.81 -17.36 -10.23
C LEU A 564 11.80 -16.32 -9.70
N ASP A 565 10.59 -16.26 -10.24
CA ASP A 565 9.56 -15.30 -9.84
C ASP A 565 9.18 -15.34 -8.34
N PRO A 566 9.06 -16.51 -7.68
CA PRO A 566 8.82 -16.56 -6.24
C PRO A 566 9.97 -16.03 -5.40
N LEU A 567 11.23 -16.24 -5.83
CA LEU A 567 12.43 -15.75 -5.13
C LEU A 567 12.58 -14.23 -5.23
N GLN A 568 12.17 -13.62 -6.34
CA GLN A 568 12.16 -12.17 -6.51
C GLN A 568 11.31 -11.47 -5.45
N ARG A 569 10.22 -12.09 -5.00
CA ARG A 569 9.39 -11.54 -3.92
C ARG A 569 10.04 -11.62 -2.53
N MET A 570 10.94 -12.57 -2.31
CA MET A 570 11.64 -12.77 -1.03
C MET A 570 12.90 -11.91 -0.91
N SER A 571 13.53 -11.56 -2.04
CA SER A 571 14.75 -10.76 -2.07
C SER A 571 14.53 -9.25 -1.95
N ILE A 572 13.27 -8.82 -1.88
CA ILE A 572 12.88 -7.41 -1.81
C ILE A 572 13.26 -6.80 -0.45
N GLY A 573 14.20 -5.87 -0.46
CA GLY A 573 14.62 -5.12 0.73
C GLY A 573 13.52 -4.21 1.30
N PRO A 574 13.73 -3.67 2.51
CA PRO A 574 12.70 -2.90 3.22
C PRO A 574 12.21 -1.66 2.48
N VAL A 575 13.04 -1.05 1.61
CA VAL A 575 12.64 0.09 0.77
C VAL A 575 11.65 -0.34 -0.30
N PHE A 576 11.88 -1.48 -0.95
CA PHE A 576 10.98 -1.96 -1.99
C PHE A 576 9.67 -2.51 -1.45
N LYS A 577 9.65 -3.03 -0.21
CA LYS A 577 8.40 -3.36 0.49
C LYS A 577 7.52 -2.12 0.70
N GLN A 578 8.13 -0.96 0.96
CA GLN A 578 7.42 0.32 1.04
C GLN A 578 6.96 0.80 -0.34
N LEU A 579 7.83 0.70 -1.34
CA LEU A 579 7.52 1.05 -2.72
C LEU A 579 6.34 0.24 -3.28
N ASP A 580 6.34 -1.07 -3.08
CA ASP A 580 5.25 -1.94 -3.54
C ASP A 580 3.91 -1.62 -2.85
N LYS A 581 3.94 -1.20 -1.57
CA LYS A 581 2.73 -0.72 -0.88
C LYS A 581 2.19 0.57 -1.50
N LEU A 582 3.06 1.51 -1.87
CA LEU A 582 2.65 2.76 -2.52
C LEU A 582 2.09 2.52 -3.94
N LEU A 583 2.76 1.68 -4.73
CA LEU A 583 2.33 1.37 -6.09
C LEU A 583 1.09 0.46 -6.14
N GLY A 584 0.92 -0.40 -5.13
CA GLY A 584 -0.22 -1.30 -4.97
C GLY A 584 -1.43 -0.67 -4.28
N ALA A 585 -1.34 0.58 -3.82
CA ALA A 585 -2.49 1.33 -3.38
C ALA A 585 -3.39 1.57 -4.60
N GLU A 586 -4.40 0.72 -4.78
CA GLU A 586 -5.41 0.91 -5.82
C GLU A 586 -6.11 2.24 -5.56
N PRO A 587 -6.29 3.09 -6.60
CA PRO A 587 -7.12 4.26 -6.49
C PRO A 587 -8.55 3.78 -6.20
N ALA A 588 -9.00 3.93 -4.96
CA ALA A 588 -10.43 3.91 -4.68
C ALA A 588 -10.99 5.12 -5.43
N LEU A 589 -11.53 4.88 -6.63
CA LEU A 589 -12.16 5.91 -7.44
C LEU A 589 -13.21 6.60 -6.58
N PRO A 590 -13.12 7.93 -6.34
CA PRO A 590 -14.21 8.65 -5.73
C PRO A 590 -15.42 8.52 -6.64
N GLU A 591 -16.52 7.98 -6.12
CA GLU A 591 -17.81 8.08 -6.79
C GLU A 591 -18.10 9.59 -7.01
N ASN A 592 -17.98 10.03 -8.26
CA ASN A 592 -18.28 11.39 -8.75
C ASN A 592 -17.25 12.51 -8.50
N HIS A 593 -16.08 12.45 -9.14
CA HIS A 593 -15.48 13.64 -9.74
C HIS A 593 -15.42 13.46 -11.26
N VAL A 594 -16.52 13.74 -11.92
CA VAL A 594 -16.50 14.07 -13.35
C VAL A 594 -15.70 15.35 -13.46
N LYS A 595 -14.42 15.26 -13.86
CA LYS A 595 -13.69 16.41 -14.40
C LYS A 595 -14.58 16.98 -15.49
N ALA A 596 -15.11 18.18 -15.28
CA ALA A 596 -15.77 18.94 -16.32
C ALA A 596 -14.72 19.20 -17.40
N THR A 597 -14.74 18.39 -18.46
CA THR A 597 -14.05 18.73 -19.69
C THR A 597 -14.65 20.06 -20.20
N PRO A 598 -13.84 21.01 -20.65
CA PRO A 598 -14.32 22.23 -21.24
C PRO A 598 -14.75 21.96 -22.70
N ASP A 599 -15.86 21.27 -22.88
CA ASP A 599 -16.51 21.19 -24.20
C ASP A 599 -17.95 21.67 -24.05
N GLY A 600 -18.15 22.88 -24.58
CA GLY A 600 -19.44 23.49 -24.67
C GLY A 600 -20.34 22.76 -25.66
N SER A 601 -21.32 22.04 -25.12
CA SER A 601 -22.59 21.82 -25.82
C SER A 601 -23.62 21.30 -24.83
N SER A 602 -24.38 22.21 -24.26
CA SER A 602 -25.62 21.93 -23.55
C SER A 602 -26.74 21.78 -24.56
N PRO A 603 -27.55 20.74 -24.55
CA PRO A 603 -28.84 20.76 -25.21
C PRO A 603 -29.89 21.41 -24.29
N PHE A 604 -30.26 22.61 -24.60
CA PHE A 604 -31.51 23.20 -24.13
C PHE A 604 -32.69 22.32 -24.54
N ILE A 605 -33.52 21.92 -23.58
CA ILE A 605 -34.91 21.54 -23.81
C ILE A 605 -35.78 22.57 -23.06
N VAL A 606 -36.50 23.33 -23.86
CA VAL A 606 -37.68 24.15 -23.52
C VAL A 606 -38.93 23.30 -23.84
N PRO A 607 -40.07 23.37 -23.19
CA PRO A 607 -40.74 24.58 -22.70
C PRO A 607 -40.88 24.69 -21.20
#